data_d2f35d2c822d91839c82074efcfb0f9a
#
_entry.id   d2f35d2c822d91839c82074efcfb0f9a
#
_cell.length_a   1.000
_cell.length_b   1.000
_cell.length_c   1.000
_cell.angle_alpha   90.00
_cell.angle_beta   90.00
_cell.angle_gamma   90.00
#
_symmetry.space_group_name_H-M   'P 1'
#
loop_
_entity.id
_entity.type
_entity.pdbx_description
1 polymer ?
#
loop_
_entity_poly.entity_id
_entity_poly.type
_entity_poly.pdbx_seq_one_letter_code
_entity_poly.pdbx_strand_id
1 'polypeptide(L)'
;MRPDPRRRRTAVRVARRIGIAWLALSALLVVPLRWLDPPLDAFMIEARIAAWRRDDRHYVFRHRWVALRSISPNLPLAAIAAEDQKFPFHWGFDFSAMHAAYLHDLDSRRIRGGSTISQQVAKNLFLWSGRSYLRKAIEAYFTVWIEACWPKRRILEVYLNVAQFGRGTYGAEAASRRFFHEPASRLTPAQAALLAAVLPNPDHERAAAPSPELERRRAWILQQMRDLGGPRFLGVLDAYPGRRL
;
A
#
# COMPACT_ATOMS: atom_id res chain seq x y z
N MET A 1 4.87 -2.35 -50.40
CA MET A 1 3.48 -1.85 -50.37
C MET A 1 3.37 -0.77 -49.29
N ARG A 2 3.26 0.51 -49.68
CA ARG A 2 3.15 1.62 -48.72
C ARG A 2 1.70 1.68 -48.19
N PRO A 3 1.47 1.77 -46.87
CA PRO A 3 0.10 1.83 -46.33
C PRO A 3 -0.59 3.13 -46.79
N ASP A 4 -1.89 2.99 -47.13
CA ASP A 4 -2.75 4.10 -47.54
C ASP A 4 -2.73 5.25 -46.50
N PRO A 5 -2.38 6.48 -46.87
CA PRO A 5 -2.28 7.62 -45.95
C PRO A 5 -3.59 7.93 -45.23
N ARG A 6 -4.76 7.61 -45.81
CA ARG A 6 -6.06 7.79 -45.15
C ARG A 6 -6.27 6.79 -44.02
N ARG A 7 -5.90 5.53 -44.20
CA ARG A 7 -5.95 4.47 -43.17
C ARG A 7 -5.01 4.82 -42.00
N ARG A 8 -3.80 5.31 -42.28
CA ARG A 8 -2.85 5.73 -41.26
C ARG A 8 -3.40 6.90 -40.41
N ARG A 9 -4.01 7.92 -41.02
CA ARG A 9 -4.62 9.06 -40.30
C ARG A 9 -5.80 8.64 -39.45
N THR A 10 -6.63 7.68 -39.93
CA THR A 10 -7.73 7.13 -39.15
C THR A 10 -7.23 6.33 -37.94
N ALA A 11 -6.23 5.45 -38.14
CA ALA A 11 -5.63 4.68 -37.05
C ALA A 11 -5.01 5.58 -35.96
N VAL A 12 -4.31 6.64 -36.33
CA VAL A 12 -3.75 7.61 -35.38
C VAL A 12 -4.85 8.34 -34.59
N ARG A 13 -5.94 8.74 -35.27
CA ARG A 13 -7.09 9.38 -34.59
C ARG A 13 -7.76 8.44 -33.60
N VAL A 14 -7.97 7.18 -33.95
CA VAL A 14 -8.54 6.17 -33.08
C VAL A 14 -7.63 5.90 -31.88
N ALA A 15 -6.34 5.67 -32.11
CA ALA A 15 -5.36 5.46 -31.05
C ALA A 15 -5.30 6.65 -30.07
N ARG A 16 -5.34 7.89 -30.58
CA ARG A 16 -5.39 9.10 -29.72
C ARG A 16 -6.66 9.15 -28.87
N ARG A 17 -7.83 8.82 -29.45
CA ARG A 17 -9.11 8.79 -28.72
C ARG A 17 -9.08 7.74 -27.60
N ILE A 18 -8.56 6.55 -27.90
CA ILE A 18 -8.39 5.46 -26.89
C ILE A 18 -7.45 5.94 -25.77
N GLY A 19 -6.31 6.55 -26.12
CA GLY A 19 -5.37 7.09 -25.12
C GLY A 19 -5.99 8.15 -24.22
N ILE A 20 -6.73 9.10 -24.81
CA ILE A 20 -7.44 10.14 -24.05
C ILE A 20 -8.52 9.52 -23.14
N ALA A 21 -9.31 8.58 -23.66
CA ALA A 21 -10.34 7.89 -22.87
C ALA A 21 -9.72 7.09 -21.70
N TRP A 22 -8.59 6.43 -21.93
CA TRP A 22 -7.83 5.73 -20.90
C TRP A 22 -7.33 6.68 -19.80
N LEU A 23 -6.72 7.82 -20.17
CA LEU A 23 -6.26 8.82 -19.22
C LEU A 23 -7.43 9.44 -18.42
N ALA A 24 -8.54 9.75 -19.10
CA ALA A 24 -9.74 10.28 -18.45
C ALA A 24 -10.34 9.26 -17.45
N LEU A 25 -10.41 7.99 -17.83
CA LEU A 25 -10.87 6.92 -16.93
C LEU A 25 -9.94 6.77 -15.72
N SER A 26 -8.62 6.81 -15.95
CA SER A 26 -7.64 6.73 -14.85
C SER A 26 -7.77 7.92 -13.88
N ALA A 27 -7.95 9.14 -14.42
CA ALA A 27 -8.21 10.32 -13.61
C ALA A 27 -9.51 10.17 -12.80
N LEU A 28 -10.58 9.69 -13.42
CA LEU A 28 -11.87 9.46 -12.77
C LEU A 28 -11.77 8.41 -11.64
N LEU A 29 -10.91 7.41 -11.78
CA LEU A 29 -10.68 6.39 -10.76
C LEU A 29 -9.79 6.91 -9.61
N VAL A 30 -8.74 7.68 -9.90
CA VAL A 30 -7.72 8.05 -8.91
C VAL A 30 -8.04 9.37 -8.22
N VAL A 31 -8.43 10.41 -8.97
CA VAL A 31 -8.56 11.77 -8.42
C VAL A 31 -9.61 11.87 -7.31
N PRO A 32 -10.82 11.30 -7.43
CA PRO A 32 -11.81 11.39 -6.36
C PRO A 32 -11.38 10.74 -5.05
N LEU A 33 -10.55 9.67 -5.10
CA LEU A 33 -10.05 8.97 -3.93
C LEU A 33 -9.03 9.81 -3.12
N ARG A 34 -8.64 10.97 -3.60
CA ARG A 34 -7.94 11.98 -2.80
C ARG A 34 -8.76 12.42 -1.58
N TRP A 35 -10.08 12.46 -1.73
CA TRP A 35 -11.01 12.96 -0.70
C TRP A 35 -12.04 11.92 -0.26
N LEU A 36 -12.35 10.95 -1.12
CA LEU A 36 -13.32 9.89 -0.84
C LEU A 36 -12.62 8.66 -0.30
N ASP A 37 -13.17 8.11 0.75
CA ASP A 37 -12.68 6.89 1.36
C ASP A 37 -13.19 5.67 0.60
N PRO A 38 -12.32 4.83 0.00
CA PRO A 38 -12.77 3.64 -0.68
C PRO A 38 -13.38 2.66 0.34
N PRO A 39 -14.64 2.23 0.15
CA PRO A 39 -15.27 1.30 1.08
C PRO A 39 -14.65 -0.11 1.05
N LEU A 40 -14.10 -0.48 -0.10
CA LEU A 40 -13.40 -1.74 -0.34
C LEU A 40 -12.29 -1.49 -1.37
N ASP A 41 -11.25 -2.29 -1.31
CA ASP A 41 -10.21 -2.37 -2.33
C ASP A 41 -10.32 -3.66 -3.16
N ALA A 42 -9.50 -3.77 -4.21
CA ALA A 42 -9.54 -4.92 -5.10
C ALA A 42 -9.14 -6.23 -4.38
N PHE A 43 -8.20 -6.16 -3.45
CA PHE A 43 -7.77 -7.33 -2.66
C PHE A 43 -8.84 -7.79 -1.66
N MET A 44 -9.55 -6.86 -1.02
CA MET A 44 -10.69 -7.19 -0.14
C MET A 44 -11.80 -7.89 -0.93
N ILE A 45 -12.10 -7.41 -2.14
CA ILE A 45 -13.10 -8.00 -3.03
C ILE A 45 -12.65 -9.41 -3.47
N GLU A 46 -11.41 -9.54 -3.93
CA GLU A 46 -10.85 -10.83 -4.36
C GLU A 46 -10.89 -11.86 -3.22
N ALA A 47 -10.46 -11.47 -2.01
CA ALA A 47 -10.45 -12.36 -0.84
C ALA A 47 -11.86 -12.82 -0.46
N ARG A 48 -12.85 -11.93 -0.52
CA ARG A 48 -14.26 -12.28 -0.24
C ARG A 48 -14.82 -13.23 -1.30
N ILE A 49 -14.54 -12.97 -2.57
CA ILE A 49 -14.95 -13.87 -3.67
C ILE A 49 -14.28 -15.23 -3.52
N ALA A 50 -12.99 -15.28 -3.18
CA ALA A 50 -12.26 -16.52 -2.97
C ALA A 50 -12.83 -17.33 -1.78
N ALA A 51 -13.15 -16.66 -0.68
CA ALA A 51 -13.77 -17.29 0.47
C ALA A 51 -15.16 -17.87 0.13
N TRP A 52 -15.98 -17.10 -0.58
CA TRP A 52 -17.31 -17.54 -1.03
C TRP A 52 -17.22 -18.75 -1.97
N ARG A 53 -16.31 -18.74 -2.96
CA ARG A 53 -16.10 -19.85 -3.92
C ARG A 53 -15.64 -21.14 -3.24
N ARG A 54 -14.95 -21.03 -2.09
CA ARG A 54 -14.43 -22.19 -1.33
C ARG A 54 -15.39 -22.66 -0.22
N ASP A 55 -16.57 -22.07 -0.10
CA ASP A 55 -17.51 -22.26 1.03
C ASP A 55 -16.81 -22.15 2.40
N ASP A 56 -15.91 -21.16 2.52
CA ASP A 56 -15.09 -20.97 3.73
C ASP A 56 -15.88 -20.29 4.84
N ARG A 57 -16.61 -21.10 5.61
CA ARG A 57 -17.45 -20.63 6.73
C ARG A 57 -16.68 -20.00 7.88
N HIS A 58 -15.36 -20.18 7.93
CA HIS A 58 -14.48 -19.58 8.94
C HIS A 58 -13.91 -18.23 8.51
N TYR A 59 -14.15 -17.80 7.27
CA TYR A 59 -13.70 -16.50 6.80
C TYR A 59 -14.57 -15.39 7.36
N VAL A 60 -13.98 -14.54 8.21
CA VAL A 60 -14.66 -13.36 8.77
C VAL A 60 -14.00 -12.11 8.23
N PHE A 61 -14.72 -11.36 7.41
CA PHE A 61 -14.28 -10.08 6.89
C PHE A 61 -14.43 -8.99 7.95
N ARG A 62 -13.33 -8.26 8.21
CA ARG A 62 -13.27 -7.13 9.14
C ARG A 62 -12.56 -5.97 8.46
N HIS A 63 -13.28 -4.88 8.34
CA HIS A 63 -12.74 -3.61 7.84
C HIS A 63 -13.48 -2.46 8.50
N ARG A 64 -12.73 -1.43 8.91
CA ARG A 64 -13.28 -0.18 9.41
C ARG A 64 -12.33 0.93 9.06
N TRP A 65 -12.79 1.86 8.24
CA TRP A 65 -12.05 3.05 7.89
C TRP A 65 -11.96 4.02 9.07
N VAL A 66 -10.79 4.62 9.27
CA VAL A 66 -10.57 5.72 10.22
C VAL A 66 -9.59 6.73 9.61
N ALA A 67 -9.84 8.03 9.83
CA ALA A 67 -8.94 9.08 9.37
C ALA A 67 -7.55 8.92 10.00
N LEU A 68 -6.49 9.32 9.29
CA LEU A 68 -5.09 9.22 9.78
C LEU A 68 -4.91 9.88 11.16
N ARG A 69 -5.58 11.00 11.41
CA ARG A 69 -5.57 11.70 12.71
C ARG A 69 -6.18 10.88 13.87
N SER A 70 -6.98 9.89 13.56
CA SER A 70 -7.61 8.97 14.54
C SER A 70 -6.83 7.69 14.75
N ILE A 71 -5.67 7.56 14.12
CA ILE A 71 -4.71 6.47 14.32
C ILE A 71 -3.58 7.01 15.19
N SER A 72 -3.12 6.22 16.17
CA SER A 72 -1.93 6.56 16.95
C SER A 72 -0.75 6.84 16.02
N PRO A 73 0.01 7.92 16.20
CA PRO A 73 1.15 8.28 15.35
C PRO A 73 2.24 7.18 15.31
N ASN A 74 2.18 6.24 16.24
CA ASN A 74 3.09 5.12 16.27
C ASN A 74 2.91 4.17 15.06
N LEU A 75 1.67 3.96 14.59
CA LEU A 75 1.43 3.01 13.49
C LEU A 75 1.88 3.53 12.12
N PRO A 76 1.55 4.78 11.68
CA PRO A 76 2.12 5.32 10.46
C PRO A 76 3.65 5.38 10.50
N LEU A 77 4.26 5.72 11.65
CA LEU A 77 5.70 5.68 11.81
C LEU A 77 6.25 4.25 11.67
N ALA A 78 5.62 3.26 12.32
CA ALA A 78 6.02 1.87 12.24
C ALA A 78 5.93 1.32 10.81
N ALA A 79 4.86 1.67 10.06
CA ALA A 79 4.69 1.30 8.67
C ALA A 79 5.79 1.89 7.78
N ILE A 80 6.11 3.18 7.95
CA ILE A 80 7.22 3.83 7.23
C ILE A 80 8.55 3.16 7.60
N ALA A 81 8.81 2.93 8.88
CA ALA A 81 10.04 2.32 9.37
C ALA A 81 10.24 0.89 8.85
N ALA A 82 9.14 0.14 8.69
CA ALA A 82 9.17 -1.26 8.27
C ALA A 82 9.26 -1.46 6.76
N GLU A 83 8.56 -0.61 6.00
CA GLU A 83 8.29 -0.83 4.58
C GLU A 83 9.00 0.18 3.66
N ASP A 84 9.14 1.44 4.09
CA ASP A 84 9.55 2.50 3.19
C ASP A 84 10.08 3.74 3.94
N GLN A 85 11.29 3.68 4.48
CA GLN A 85 11.87 4.76 5.30
C GLN A 85 12.06 6.08 4.54
N LYS A 86 12.15 6.02 3.20
CA LYS A 86 12.28 7.18 2.32
C LYS A 86 10.93 7.65 1.76
N PHE A 87 9.82 7.11 2.23
CA PHE A 87 8.48 7.43 1.76
C PHE A 87 8.21 8.94 1.60
N PRO A 88 8.61 9.83 2.53
CA PRO A 88 8.40 11.27 2.36
C PRO A 88 9.18 11.89 1.20
N PHE A 89 10.29 11.27 0.77
CA PHE A 89 11.32 11.92 -0.06
C PHE A 89 11.34 11.46 -1.52
N HIS A 90 10.60 10.41 -1.87
CA HIS A 90 10.54 9.90 -3.25
C HIS A 90 9.15 10.08 -3.88
N TRP A 91 9.09 9.95 -5.20
CA TRP A 91 7.88 10.03 -6.01
C TRP A 91 7.35 8.64 -6.39
N GLY A 92 6.98 7.86 -5.38
CA GLY A 92 6.41 6.54 -5.55
C GLY A 92 7.41 5.42 -5.81
N PHE A 93 8.68 5.73 -6.11
CA PHE A 93 9.71 4.74 -6.40
C PHE A 93 10.99 5.05 -5.63
N ASP A 94 11.46 4.12 -4.81
CA ASP A 94 12.81 4.14 -4.23
C ASP A 94 13.75 3.29 -5.10
N PHE A 95 14.36 3.93 -6.11
CA PHE A 95 15.28 3.25 -7.02
C PHE A 95 16.51 2.68 -6.29
N SER A 96 16.93 3.29 -5.19
CA SER A 96 18.07 2.80 -4.40
C SER A 96 17.70 1.51 -3.64
N ALA A 97 16.51 1.45 -3.04
CA ALA A 97 16.01 0.24 -2.40
C ALA A 97 15.72 -0.87 -3.42
N MET A 98 15.17 -0.52 -4.59
CA MET A 98 14.94 -1.47 -5.70
C MET A 98 16.26 -2.08 -6.20
N HIS A 99 17.30 -1.27 -6.38
CA HIS A 99 18.62 -1.75 -6.80
C HIS A 99 19.26 -2.64 -5.73
N ALA A 100 19.18 -2.25 -4.46
CA ALA A 100 19.69 -3.05 -3.36
C ALA A 100 18.94 -4.40 -3.23
N ALA A 101 17.61 -4.40 -3.43
CA ALA A 101 16.83 -5.64 -3.45
C ALA A 101 17.22 -6.55 -4.62
N TYR A 102 17.42 -5.99 -5.81
CA TYR A 102 17.87 -6.72 -6.98
C TYR A 102 19.22 -7.41 -6.76
N LEU A 103 20.22 -6.68 -6.21
CA LEU A 103 21.53 -7.26 -5.91
C LEU A 103 21.43 -8.37 -4.86
N HIS A 104 20.63 -8.15 -3.81
CA HIS A 104 20.42 -9.16 -2.77
C HIS A 104 19.73 -10.43 -3.33
N ASP A 105 18.77 -10.29 -4.25
CA ASP A 105 18.06 -11.42 -4.85
C ASP A 105 18.96 -12.24 -5.79
N LEU A 106 20.03 -11.64 -6.35
CA LEU A 106 21.05 -12.36 -7.10
C LEU A 106 21.91 -13.27 -6.20
N ASP A 107 22.18 -12.82 -4.96
CA ASP A 107 23.03 -13.52 -4.01
C ASP A 107 22.26 -14.47 -3.08
N SER A 108 20.96 -14.29 -2.93
CA SER A 108 20.15 -15.06 -1.98
C SER A 108 18.89 -15.63 -2.64
N ARG A 109 18.48 -16.84 -2.17
CA ARG A 109 17.19 -17.44 -2.59
C ARG A 109 15.95 -16.74 -1.95
N ARG A 110 16.15 -15.68 -1.17
CA ARG A 110 15.05 -14.93 -0.52
C ARG A 110 14.81 -13.62 -1.25
N ILE A 111 13.63 -13.46 -1.83
CA ILE A 111 13.19 -12.23 -2.47
C ILE A 111 13.02 -11.15 -1.40
N ARG A 112 13.83 -10.10 -1.47
CA ARG A 112 13.69 -8.93 -0.60
C ARG A 112 12.65 -7.98 -1.21
N GLY A 113 11.67 -7.54 -0.42
CA GLY A 113 10.65 -6.58 -0.87
C GLY A 113 11.27 -5.20 -1.13
N GLY A 114 11.19 -4.75 -2.39
CA GLY A 114 11.62 -3.41 -2.80
C GLY A 114 10.45 -2.52 -3.22
N SER A 115 9.22 -2.87 -2.86
CA SER A 115 8.03 -2.08 -3.22
C SER A 115 7.75 -1.01 -2.16
N THR A 116 7.50 0.23 -2.61
CA THR A 116 7.16 1.36 -1.75
C THR A 116 5.72 1.31 -1.24
N ILE A 117 5.40 2.12 -0.23
CA ILE A 117 4.02 2.30 0.28
C ILE A 117 3.09 2.72 -0.86
N SER A 118 3.49 3.65 -1.72
CA SER A 118 2.67 4.11 -2.86
C SER A 118 2.38 3.02 -3.87
N GLN A 119 3.36 2.16 -4.16
CA GLN A 119 3.17 0.98 -5.03
C GLN A 119 2.22 -0.04 -4.38
N GLN A 120 2.30 -0.24 -3.07
CA GLN A 120 1.39 -1.12 -2.35
C GLN A 120 -0.05 -0.59 -2.37
N VAL A 121 -0.24 0.74 -2.22
CA VAL A 121 -1.57 1.38 -2.36
C VAL A 121 -2.12 1.18 -3.77
N ALA A 122 -1.34 1.46 -4.82
CA ALA A 122 -1.74 1.26 -6.21
C ALA A 122 -2.17 -0.20 -6.46
N LYS A 123 -1.38 -1.15 -5.98
CA LYS A 123 -1.66 -2.58 -6.08
C LYS A 123 -2.97 -2.95 -5.40
N ASN A 124 -3.14 -2.57 -4.13
CA ASN A 124 -4.29 -3.00 -3.33
C ASN A 124 -5.60 -2.40 -3.84
N LEU A 125 -5.58 -1.13 -4.27
CA LEU A 125 -6.80 -0.46 -4.75
C LEU A 125 -7.26 -0.96 -6.11
N PHE A 126 -6.34 -1.16 -7.06
CA PHE A 126 -6.69 -1.28 -8.48
C PHE A 126 -6.35 -2.61 -9.13
N LEU A 127 -5.58 -3.49 -8.47
CA LEU A 127 -5.03 -4.68 -9.09
C LEU A 127 -5.40 -5.96 -8.35
N TRP A 128 -5.05 -7.09 -8.95
CA TRP A 128 -5.28 -8.44 -8.41
C TRP A 128 -4.02 -9.02 -7.75
N SER A 129 -4.16 -10.11 -6.99
CA SER A 129 -3.10 -10.73 -6.20
C SER A 129 -2.03 -11.49 -7.01
N GLY A 130 -2.27 -11.78 -8.30
CA GLY A 130 -1.35 -12.51 -9.16
C GLY A 130 0.00 -11.80 -9.38
N ARG A 131 1.04 -12.57 -9.73
CA ARG A 131 2.37 -12.04 -10.07
C ARG A 131 2.58 -12.08 -11.58
N SER A 132 2.73 -10.93 -12.23
CA SER A 132 3.10 -10.80 -13.63
C SER A 132 3.78 -9.47 -13.91
N TYR A 133 4.61 -9.41 -14.94
CA TYR A 133 5.23 -8.16 -15.37
C TYR A 133 4.20 -7.13 -15.84
N LEU A 134 3.14 -7.58 -16.51
CA LEU A 134 2.03 -6.71 -16.92
C LEU A 134 1.36 -6.04 -15.71
N ARG A 135 1.02 -6.83 -14.68
CA ARG A 135 0.47 -6.30 -13.44
C ARG A 135 1.43 -5.28 -12.79
N LYS A 136 2.74 -5.57 -12.77
CA LYS A 136 3.74 -4.65 -12.21
C LYS A 136 3.86 -3.36 -13.01
N ALA A 137 3.71 -3.41 -14.34
CA ALA A 137 3.67 -2.21 -15.18
C ALA A 137 2.42 -1.35 -14.89
N ILE A 138 1.25 -1.98 -14.74
CA ILE A 138 0.01 -1.27 -14.37
C ILE A 138 0.11 -0.70 -12.94
N GLU A 139 0.72 -1.41 -12.00
CA GLU A 139 1.01 -0.92 -10.66
C GLU A 139 1.87 0.35 -10.70
N ALA A 140 2.95 0.34 -11.50
CA ALA A 140 3.80 1.52 -11.68
C ALA A 140 3.02 2.70 -12.30
N TYR A 141 2.16 2.43 -13.28
CA TYR A 141 1.30 3.45 -13.89
C TYR A 141 0.38 4.12 -12.86
N PHE A 142 -0.34 3.34 -12.04
CA PHE A 142 -1.22 3.90 -11.00
C PHE A 142 -0.44 4.55 -9.86
N THR A 143 0.77 4.09 -9.57
CA THR A 143 1.66 4.73 -8.60
C THR A 143 1.99 6.17 -9.00
N VAL A 144 2.29 6.40 -10.29
CA VAL A 144 2.51 7.76 -10.82
C VAL A 144 1.27 8.63 -10.65
N TRP A 145 0.08 8.12 -10.95
CA TRP A 145 -1.17 8.86 -10.77
C TRP A 145 -1.43 9.21 -9.31
N ILE A 146 -1.25 8.27 -8.39
CA ILE A 146 -1.42 8.48 -6.95
C ILE A 146 -0.46 9.56 -6.46
N GLU A 147 0.81 9.47 -6.77
CA GLU A 147 1.81 10.46 -6.34
C GLU A 147 1.59 11.85 -6.96
N ALA A 148 1.09 11.92 -8.18
CA ALA A 148 0.77 13.19 -8.82
C ALA A 148 -0.47 13.86 -8.22
N CYS A 149 -1.47 13.08 -7.76
CA CYS A 149 -2.76 13.59 -7.36
C CYS A 149 -2.95 13.69 -5.84
N TRP A 150 -2.25 12.87 -5.04
CA TRP A 150 -2.50 12.76 -3.60
C TRP A 150 -1.32 13.27 -2.78
N PRO A 151 -1.57 13.97 -1.66
CA PRO A 151 -0.51 14.27 -0.70
C PRO A 151 -0.05 13.00 0.03
N LYS A 152 1.20 12.96 0.47
CA LYS A 152 1.80 11.81 1.19
C LYS A 152 0.96 11.34 2.39
N ARG A 153 0.37 12.29 3.13
CA ARG A 153 -0.55 11.94 4.24
C ARG A 153 -1.75 11.13 3.77
N ARG A 154 -2.32 11.46 2.60
CA ARG A 154 -3.46 10.70 2.06
C ARG A 154 -3.04 9.33 1.58
N ILE A 155 -1.88 9.21 0.94
CA ILE A 155 -1.34 7.90 0.52
C ILE A 155 -1.17 7.01 1.75
N LEU A 156 -0.57 7.53 2.83
CA LEU A 156 -0.36 6.78 4.07
C LEU A 156 -1.67 6.45 4.78
N GLU A 157 -2.65 7.36 4.79
CA GLU A 157 -3.99 7.11 5.33
C GLU A 157 -4.67 5.95 4.62
N VAL A 158 -4.69 6.00 3.28
CA VAL A 158 -5.26 4.93 2.46
C VAL A 158 -4.51 3.62 2.73
N TYR A 159 -3.17 3.64 2.71
CA TYR A 159 -2.36 2.47 3.01
C TYR A 159 -2.77 1.78 4.30
N LEU A 160 -2.84 2.54 5.40
CA LEU A 160 -3.15 2.00 6.73
C LEU A 160 -4.60 1.50 6.85
N ASN A 161 -5.49 1.94 5.97
CA ASN A 161 -6.87 1.49 5.95
C ASN A 161 -7.11 0.31 5.00
N VAL A 162 -6.28 0.12 3.97
CA VAL A 162 -6.44 -0.99 3.01
C VAL A 162 -5.47 -2.14 3.24
N ALA A 163 -4.37 -1.94 3.99
CA ALA A 163 -3.41 -2.99 4.28
C ALA A 163 -4.06 -4.15 5.04
N GLN A 164 -3.68 -5.37 4.66
CA GLN A 164 -4.10 -6.58 5.35
C GLN A 164 -3.17 -6.83 6.54
N PHE A 165 -3.74 -6.98 7.73
CA PHE A 165 -3.03 -7.27 8.99
C PHE A 165 -3.28 -8.69 9.52
N GLY A 166 -4.06 -9.48 8.81
CA GLY A 166 -4.39 -10.86 9.14
C GLY A 166 -5.49 -11.38 8.24
N ARG A 167 -5.69 -12.67 8.19
CA ARG A 167 -6.72 -13.27 7.35
C ARG A 167 -8.09 -12.60 7.56
N GLY A 168 -8.61 -11.98 6.51
CA GLY A 168 -9.89 -11.26 6.53
C GLY A 168 -9.90 -9.98 7.35
N THR A 169 -8.74 -9.47 7.82
CA THR A 169 -8.63 -8.24 8.62
C THR A 169 -7.87 -7.19 7.86
N TYR A 170 -8.55 -6.13 7.50
CA TYR A 170 -8.04 -5.03 6.72
C TYR A 170 -8.18 -3.71 7.48
N GLY A 171 -7.12 -2.92 7.44
CA GLY A 171 -7.06 -1.60 8.06
C GLY A 171 -6.70 -1.61 9.54
N ALA A 172 -6.10 -0.49 9.96
CA ALA A 172 -5.54 -0.27 11.29
C ALA A 172 -6.56 -0.47 12.43
N GLU A 173 -7.77 0.08 12.26
CA GLU A 173 -8.78 0.03 13.31
C GLU A 173 -9.32 -1.40 13.53
N ALA A 174 -9.56 -2.14 12.43
CA ALA A 174 -10.00 -3.52 12.51
C ALA A 174 -8.92 -4.43 13.13
N ALA A 175 -7.65 -4.18 12.77
CA ALA A 175 -6.51 -4.92 13.31
C ALA A 175 -6.31 -4.65 14.81
N SER A 176 -6.32 -3.37 15.21
CA SER A 176 -6.17 -2.96 16.61
C SER A 176 -7.25 -3.60 17.50
N ARG A 177 -8.52 -3.49 17.08
CA ARG A 177 -9.63 -4.10 17.83
C ARG A 177 -9.55 -5.62 17.89
N ARG A 178 -9.13 -6.25 16.80
CA ARG A 178 -9.03 -7.71 16.74
C ARG A 178 -7.93 -8.27 17.63
N PHE A 179 -6.75 -7.64 17.59
CA PHE A 179 -5.55 -8.23 18.21
C PHE A 179 -5.23 -7.66 19.60
N PHE A 180 -5.66 -6.42 19.86
CA PHE A 180 -5.35 -5.74 21.13
C PHE A 180 -6.58 -5.26 21.89
N HIS A 181 -7.79 -5.47 21.35
CA HIS A 181 -9.08 -5.10 21.99
C HIS A 181 -9.22 -3.59 22.27
N GLU A 182 -8.52 -2.75 21.52
CA GLU A 182 -8.54 -1.29 21.68
C GLU A 182 -8.62 -0.57 20.34
N PRO A 183 -9.03 0.71 20.30
CA PRO A 183 -9.05 1.50 19.07
C PRO A 183 -7.63 1.80 18.57
N ALA A 184 -7.47 1.98 17.25
CA ALA A 184 -6.19 2.30 16.64
C ALA A 184 -5.53 3.59 17.17
N SER A 185 -6.31 4.49 17.76
CA SER A 185 -5.81 5.72 18.38
C SER A 185 -4.99 5.48 19.66
N ARG A 186 -5.11 4.31 20.29
CA ARG A 186 -4.41 3.94 21.53
C ARG A 186 -3.20 3.03 21.32
N LEU A 187 -2.89 2.64 20.09
CA LEU A 187 -1.76 1.75 19.81
C LEU A 187 -0.46 2.30 20.40
N THR A 188 0.16 1.50 21.25
CA THR A 188 1.50 1.75 21.77
C THR A 188 2.57 1.56 20.69
N PRO A 189 3.81 2.07 20.85
CA PRO A 189 4.89 1.81 19.91
C PRO A 189 5.12 0.32 19.65
N ALA A 190 5.05 -0.52 20.70
CA ALA A 190 5.26 -1.96 20.60
C ALA A 190 4.16 -2.67 19.80
N GLN A 191 2.91 -2.31 20.00
CA GLN A 191 1.77 -2.83 19.25
C GLN A 191 1.79 -2.38 17.79
N ALA A 192 2.10 -1.11 17.55
CA ALA A 192 2.25 -0.55 16.21
C ALA A 192 3.37 -1.25 15.41
N ALA A 193 4.53 -1.46 16.05
CA ALA A 193 5.63 -2.20 15.43
C ALA A 193 5.26 -3.66 15.15
N LEU A 194 4.47 -4.30 16.02
CA LEU A 194 3.98 -5.66 15.82
C LEU A 194 3.01 -5.75 14.64
N LEU A 195 2.07 -4.81 14.51
CA LEU A 195 1.20 -4.74 13.32
C LEU A 195 2.01 -4.52 12.03
N ALA A 196 2.98 -3.61 12.06
CA ALA A 196 3.85 -3.39 10.90
C ALA A 196 4.70 -4.62 10.55
N ALA A 197 5.09 -5.42 11.56
CA ALA A 197 5.84 -6.65 11.35
C ALA A 197 5.05 -7.74 10.61
N VAL A 198 3.72 -7.74 10.74
CA VAL A 198 2.82 -8.72 10.09
C VAL A 198 2.62 -8.42 8.59
N LEU A 199 2.78 -7.17 8.14
CA LEU A 199 2.43 -6.72 6.78
C LEU A 199 2.99 -7.57 5.64
N PRO A 200 4.22 -8.12 5.68
CA PRO A 200 4.74 -8.94 4.58
C PRO A 200 4.04 -10.28 4.41
N ASN A 201 3.44 -10.83 5.47
CA ASN A 201 2.86 -12.17 5.45
C ASN A 201 1.62 -12.27 6.37
N PRO A 202 0.56 -11.47 6.11
CA PRO A 202 -0.57 -11.31 7.04
C PRO A 202 -1.45 -12.55 7.20
N ASP A 203 -1.40 -13.50 6.27
CA ASP A 203 -2.20 -14.72 6.37
C ASP A 203 -1.59 -15.77 7.30
N HIS A 204 -0.27 -15.74 7.51
CA HIS A 204 0.46 -16.71 8.31
C HIS A 204 0.93 -16.15 9.66
N GLU A 205 1.24 -14.84 9.72
CA GLU A 205 1.68 -14.19 10.96
C GLU A 205 0.49 -13.70 11.79
N ARG A 206 0.62 -13.80 13.11
CA ARG A 206 -0.46 -13.43 14.04
C ARG A 206 0.04 -12.44 15.08
N ALA A 207 -0.44 -11.21 15.03
CA ALA A 207 -0.11 -10.21 16.04
C ALA A 207 -0.59 -10.59 17.48
N ALA A 208 -1.65 -11.38 17.59
CA ALA A 208 -2.13 -11.83 18.88
C ALA A 208 -1.30 -12.96 19.53
N ALA A 209 -0.47 -13.66 18.73
CA ALA A 209 0.40 -14.74 19.21
C ALA A 209 1.67 -14.73 18.33
N PRO A 210 2.57 -13.77 18.55
CA PRO A 210 3.72 -13.55 17.70
C PRO A 210 4.72 -14.70 17.81
N SER A 211 5.24 -15.13 16.65
CA SER A 211 6.36 -16.05 16.57
C SER A 211 7.67 -15.39 17.05
N PRO A 212 8.70 -16.17 17.41
CA PRO A 212 10.01 -15.60 17.75
C PRO A 212 10.62 -14.77 16.60
N GLU A 213 10.30 -15.09 15.34
CA GLU A 213 10.75 -14.33 14.18
C GLU A 213 9.99 -12.99 14.08
N LEU A 214 8.69 -13.01 14.32
CA LEU A 214 7.87 -11.80 14.35
C LEU A 214 8.29 -10.85 15.49
N GLU A 215 8.66 -11.40 16.65
CA GLU A 215 9.20 -10.63 17.78
C GLU A 215 10.55 -9.99 17.44
N ARG A 216 11.46 -10.71 16.78
CA ARG A 216 12.73 -10.13 16.28
C ARG A 216 12.48 -9.00 15.29
N ARG A 217 11.53 -9.19 14.35
CA ARG A 217 11.14 -8.16 13.39
C ARG A 217 10.52 -6.95 14.10
N ARG A 218 9.65 -7.15 15.09
CA ARG A 218 9.11 -6.08 15.93
C ARG A 218 10.20 -5.27 16.62
N ALA A 219 11.16 -5.94 17.23
CA ALA A 219 12.27 -5.27 17.91
C ALA A 219 13.11 -4.43 16.94
N TRP A 220 13.37 -4.95 15.74
CA TRP A 220 14.04 -4.21 14.69
C TRP A 220 13.24 -2.97 14.24
N ILE A 221 11.93 -3.10 14.03
CA ILE A 221 11.06 -1.97 13.65
C ILE A 221 11.06 -0.91 14.75
N LEU A 222 10.96 -1.30 16.02
CA LEU A 222 11.05 -0.37 17.14
C LEU A 222 12.37 0.41 17.15
N GLN A 223 13.47 -0.23 16.78
CA GLN A 223 14.75 0.46 16.64
C GLN A 223 14.69 1.46 15.48
N GLN A 224 14.21 1.05 14.31
CA GLN A 224 14.07 1.95 13.16
C GLN A 224 13.16 3.16 13.45
N MET A 225 12.07 2.96 14.20
CA MET A 225 11.21 4.07 14.63
C MET A 225 11.95 5.09 15.50
N ARG A 226 12.86 4.64 16.37
CA ARG A 226 13.72 5.53 17.18
C ARG A 226 14.75 6.25 16.32
N ASP A 227 15.40 5.53 15.40
CA ASP A 227 16.43 6.06 14.50
C ASP A 227 15.86 7.15 13.57
N LEU A 228 14.60 7.04 13.18
CA LEU A 228 13.86 8.07 12.45
C LEU A 228 13.48 9.28 13.32
N GLY A 229 13.69 9.25 14.63
CA GLY A 229 13.36 10.35 15.54
C GLY A 229 11.95 10.30 16.14
N GLY A 230 11.29 9.14 16.08
CA GLY A 230 9.98 8.94 16.68
C GLY A 230 8.84 9.64 15.92
N PRO A 231 7.67 9.85 16.56
CA PRO A 231 6.48 10.41 15.89
C PRO A 231 6.67 11.79 15.28
N ARG A 232 7.66 12.56 15.71
CA ARG A 232 7.99 13.88 15.12
C ARG A 232 8.40 13.78 13.65
N PHE A 233 8.93 12.64 13.22
CA PHE A 233 9.27 12.37 11.84
C PHE A 233 8.08 12.54 10.88
N LEU A 234 6.86 12.28 11.35
CA LEU A 234 5.66 12.43 10.52
C LEU A 234 5.39 13.89 10.10
N GLY A 235 5.99 14.87 10.77
CA GLY A 235 5.93 16.28 10.35
C GLY A 235 6.57 16.52 8.98
N VAL A 236 7.51 15.68 8.55
CA VAL A 236 8.14 15.77 7.23
C VAL A 236 7.12 15.56 6.10
N LEU A 237 6.04 14.81 6.35
CA LEU A 237 4.96 14.59 5.37
C LEU A 237 4.22 15.87 4.99
N ASP A 238 4.27 16.89 5.81
CA ASP A 238 3.66 18.22 5.56
C ASP A 238 4.63 19.17 4.85
N ALA A 239 5.94 19.00 5.12
CA ALA A 239 6.98 19.83 4.53
C ALA A 239 7.21 19.53 3.03
N TYR A 240 6.83 18.34 2.57
CA TYR A 240 6.82 17.93 1.16
C TYR A 240 5.37 17.83 0.65
N PRO A 241 4.65 18.96 0.51
CA PRO A 241 3.33 18.92 -0.10
C PRO A 241 3.53 18.52 -1.56
N GLY A 242 3.11 17.32 -1.90
CA GLY A 242 2.80 17.04 -3.30
C GLY A 242 1.95 18.21 -3.80
N ARG A 243 2.47 18.98 -4.74
CA ARG A 243 2.00 20.29 -5.24
C ARG A 243 0.57 20.62 -4.87
N ARG A 244 0.37 21.80 -4.25
CA ARG A 244 -0.93 22.48 -4.24
C ARG A 244 -1.33 22.65 -5.73
N LEU A 245 -2.26 21.84 -6.22
CA LEU A 245 -3.06 22.14 -7.37
C LEU A 245 -4.20 23.05 -6.92
#